data_c0fab7d760882d7771e3538de01da702
#
_entry.id   c0fab7d760882d7771e3538de01da702
#
_cell.length_a   1.000
_cell.length_b   1.000
_cell.length_c   1.000
_cell.angle_alpha   90.00
_cell.angle_beta   90.00
_cell.angle_gamma   90.00
#
_symmetry.space_group_name_H-M   'P 1'
#
loop_
_entity.id
_entity.type
_entity.pdbx_description
1 polymer ?
#
loop_
_entity_poly.entity_id
_entity_poly.type
_entity_poly.pdbx_seq_one_letter_code
_entity_poly.pdbx_strand_id
1 'polypeptide(L)'
;LLAKAGKEVHVHDIRADSGSRFDGDFQGLENWSSDTDFLDEMRKWGINPDEFKATPFKEVDIIHPDDVITQAYGPKVAFRVVERGTAEHTIDQGLKRQALAAGVNIHYKSRVKPEDCTIIASGPKGTSAIAYGEVFKTSFPNHVSLHLNDKLAPGAYAYLIVIDGIGLICTCLWRKQSKSERFLNETIAWYQQHYP
;
A
#
# COMPACT_ATOMS: atom_id res chain seq x y z
N LEU A 1 -1.89 -17.24 10.67
CA LEU A 1 -1.56 -18.58 10.17
C LEU A 1 -1.05 -19.48 11.29
N LEU A 2 -0.04 -19.07 12.06
CA LEU A 2 0.53 -19.88 13.16
C LEU A 2 -0.52 -20.27 14.20
N ALA A 3 -1.38 -19.34 14.63
CA ALA A 3 -2.46 -19.63 15.56
C ALA A 3 -3.46 -20.66 15.00
N LYS A 4 -3.82 -20.56 13.71
CA LYS A 4 -4.65 -21.57 13.02
C LYS A 4 -3.97 -22.94 12.94
N ALA A 5 -2.64 -22.99 13.02
CA ALA A 5 -1.86 -24.23 13.12
C ALA A 5 -1.66 -24.72 14.58
N GLY A 6 -2.44 -24.20 15.53
CA GLY A 6 -2.41 -24.62 16.93
C GLY A 6 -1.23 -24.09 17.75
N LYS A 7 -0.54 -23.04 17.26
CA LYS A 7 0.53 -22.40 18.02
C LYS A 7 -0.02 -21.29 18.90
N GLU A 8 0.47 -21.17 20.14
CA GLU A 8 0.28 -19.97 20.93
C GLU A 8 1.09 -18.83 20.32
N VAL A 9 0.44 -17.69 20.04
CA VAL A 9 1.05 -16.57 19.33
C VAL A 9 0.85 -15.27 20.08
N HIS A 10 1.96 -14.62 20.43
CA HIS A 10 2.02 -13.29 20.99
C HIS A 10 2.68 -12.35 19.98
N VAL A 11 2.00 -11.27 19.62
CA VAL A 11 2.51 -10.21 18.74
C VAL A 11 2.76 -8.96 19.57
N HIS A 12 3.96 -8.40 19.48
CA HIS A 12 4.32 -7.16 20.15
C HIS A 12 4.53 -6.05 19.12
N ASP A 13 3.80 -4.94 19.24
CA ASP A 13 3.94 -3.76 18.42
C ASP A 13 4.20 -2.53 19.32
N ILE A 14 5.19 -1.73 18.95
CA ILE A 14 5.51 -0.47 19.65
C ILE A 14 4.46 0.61 19.46
N ARG A 15 3.59 0.45 18.47
CA ARG A 15 2.54 1.41 18.10
C ARG A 15 1.28 1.19 18.91
N ALA A 16 0.33 2.11 18.77
CA ALA A 16 -0.93 2.08 19.51
C ALA A 16 -1.97 1.11 18.92
N ASP A 17 -1.86 0.82 17.61
CA ASP A 17 -2.76 -0.08 16.88
C ASP A 17 -2.11 -0.57 15.58
N SER A 18 -2.65 -1.66 15.01
CA SER A 18 -2.31 -2.12 13.67
C SER A 18 -2.66 -1.05 12.64
N GLY A 19 -1.73 -0.78 11.72
CA GLY A 19 -1.93 0.25 10.69
C GLY A 19 -1.69 1.69 11.16
N SER A 20 -1.47 1.97 12.45
CA SER A 20 -1.28 3.33 12.98
C SER A 20 -0.02 4.07 12.48
N ARG A 21 0.73 3.45 11.57
CA ARG A 21 1.80 4.10 10.81
C ARG A 21 1.24 4.91 9.63
N PHE A 22 0.08 4.54 9.12
CA PHE A 22 -0.52 5.03 7.89
C PHE A 22 -1.75 5.89 8.21
N ASP A 23 -2.05 6.84 7.36
CA ASP A 23 -3.16 7.78 7.50
C ASP A 23 -4.04 7.77 6.23
N GLY A 24 -4.57 6.59 5.88
CA GLY A 24 -5.39 6.42 4.69
C GLY A 24 -4.60 6.22 3.40
N ASP A 25 -3.32 5.84 3.49
CA ASP A 25 -2.49 5.57 2.32
C ASP A 25 -3.06 4.40 1.49
N PHE A 26 -3.08 4.54 0.18
CA PHE A 26 -3.40 3.45 -0.74
C PHE A 26 -2.17 2.63 -1.09
N GLN A 27 -2.34 1.32 -1.13
CA GLN A 27 -1.31 0.37 -1.55
C GLN A 27 -1.86 -0.60 -2.59
N GLY A 28 -1.15 -0.73 -3.71
CA GLY A 28 -1.46 -1.72 -4.73
C GLY A 28 -0.98 -3.11 -4.30
N LEU A 29 -1.89 -4.08 -4.31
CA LEU A 29 -1.58 -5.50 -4.26
C LEU A 29 -1.46 -5.99 -5.70
N GLU A 30 -0.27 -6.41 -6.08
CA GLU A 30 0.02 -6.90 -7.42
C GLU A 30 -0.79 -8.15 -7.75
N ASN A 31 -1.27 -8.24 -8.98
CA ASN A 31 -2.12 -9.34 -9.44
C ASN A 31 -1.78 -9.81 -10.88
N TRP A 32 -0.68 -9.32 -11.46
CA TRP A 32 -0.30 -9.67 -12.85
C TRP A 32 0.76 -10.78 -12.97
N SER A 33 1.57 -11.02 -11.93
CA SER A 33 2.69 -11.98 -11.99
C SER A 33 2.25 -13.44 -11.82
N SER A 34 0.99 -13.69 -11.46
CA SER A 34 0.43 -15.01 -11.22
C SER A 34 -0.85 -15.23 -12.01
N ASP A 35 -1.14 -16.49 -12.38
CA ASP A 35 -2.40 -16.85 -12.99
C ASP A 35 -3.57 -16.86 -12.02
N THR A 36 -3.31 -17.02 -10.73
CA THR A 36 -4.31 -16.98 -9.66
C THR A 36 -4.46 -15.55 -9.14
N ASP A 37 -5.70 -15.11 -8.91
CA ASP A 37 -5.99 -13.84 -8.25
C ASP A 37 -5.40 -13.82 -6.84
N PHE A 38 -4.75 -12.72 -6.46
CA PHE A 38 -4.08 -12.60 -5.17
C PHE A 38 -5.03 -12.79 -3.97
N LEU A 39 -6.28 -12.35 -4.07
CA LEU A 39 -7.25 -12.60 -3.00
C LEU A 39 -7.60 -14.10 -2.89
N ASP A 40 -7.57 -14.84 -3.98
CA ASP A 40 -7.76 -16.30 -3.94
C ASP A 40 -6.55 -17.00 -3.34
N GLU A 41 -5.32 -16.49 -3.59
CA GLU A 41 -4.13 -16.96 -2.88
C GLU A 41 -4.25 -16.70 -1.37
N MET A 42 -4.72 -15.53 -0.96
CA MET A 42 -4.97 -15.23 0.46
C MET A 42 -5.96 -16.23 1.08
N ARG A 43 -7.04 -16.57 0.35
CA ARG A 43 -8.01 -17.58 0.82
C ARG A 43 -7.38 -18.96 0.99
N LYS A 44 -6.50 -19.39 0.07
CA LYS A 44 -5.73 -20.65 0.21
C LYS A 44 -4.84 -20.63 1.45
N TRP A 45 -4.31 -19.49 1.83
CA TRP A 45 -3.55 -19.32 3.08
C TRP A 45 -4.45 -19.23 4.32
N GLY A 46 -5.77 -19.31 4.15
CA GLY A 46 -6.74 -19.21 5.24
C GLY A 46 -6.97 -17.78 5.72
N ILE A 47 -6.64 -16.78 4.91
CA ILE A 47 -6.97 -15.38 5.15
C ILE A 47 -8.26 -15.07 4.38
N ASN A 48 -9.24 -14.47 5.06
CA ASN A 48 -10.47 -14.00 4.42
C ASN A 48 -10.27 -12.56 3.92
N PRO A 49 -10.19 -12.31 2.60
CA PRO A 49 -10.06 -10.96 2.07
C PRO A 49 -11.34 -10.14 2.14
N ASP A 50 -12.50 -10.74 2.44
CA ASP A 50 -13.78 -10.03 2.58
C ASP A 50 -13.83 -9.20 3.88
N GLU A 51 -12.84 -9.34 4.76
CA GLU A 51 -12.66 -8.57 5.98
C GLU A 51 -12.07 -7.16 5.75
N PHE A 52 -11.70 -6.81 4.54
CA PHE A 52 -11.20 -5.49 4.17
C PHE A 52 -11.59 -5.12 2.74
N LYS A 53 -11.56 -3.82 2.44
CA LYS A 53 -11.87 -3.34 1.10
C LYS A 53 -10.65 -3.49 0.19
N ALA A 54 -10.83 -4.13 -0.97
CA ALA A 54 -9.80 -4.27 -2.01
C ALA A 54 -10.42 -3.92 -3.38
N THR A 55 -10.14 -2.70 -3.86
CA THR A 55 -10.72 -2.16 -5.09
C THR A 55 -9.95 -2.68 -6.30
N PRO A 56 -10.60 -3.38 -7.27
CA PRO A 56 -9.92 -3.91 -8.43
C PRO A 56 -9.69 -2.85 -9.51
N PHE A 57 -8.52 -2.89 -10.13
CA PHE A 57 -8.18 -2.11 -11.32
C PHE A 57 -7.69 -3.03 -12.44
N LYS A 58 -8.29 -2.91 -13.62
CA LYS A 58 -7.89 -3.63 -14.85
C LYS A 58 -7.06 -2.75 -15.77
N GLU A 59 -7.12 -1.45 -15.56
CA GLU A 59 -6.50 -0.43 -16.38
C GLU A 59 -5.56 0.41 -15.54
N VAL A 60 -4.42 0.75 -16.09
CA VAL A 60 -3.40 1.59 -15.47
C VAL A 60 -2.82 2.50 -16.56
N ASP A 61 -2.78 3.79 -16.32
CA ASP A 61 -2.05 4.72 -17.17
C ASP A 61 -0.57 4.68 -16.83
N ILE A 62 0.26 4.38 -17.81
CA ILE A 62 1.72 4.45 -17.70
C ILE A 62 2.16 5.72 -18.42
N ILE A 63 2.69 6.66 -17.66
CA ILE A 63 3.19 7.94 -18.16
C ILE A 63 4.69 7.83 -18.33
N HIS A 64 5.14 7.99 -19.55
CA HIS A 64 6.55 7.89 -19.95
C HIS A 64 7.32 9.18 -19.64
N PRO A 65 8.67 9.17 -19.67
CA PRO A 65 9.50 10.34 -19.40
C PRO A 65 9.32 11.52 -20.35
N ASP A 66 8.74 11.29 -21.52
CA ASP A 66 8.38 12.27 -22.57
C ASP A 66 6.92 12.69 -22.51
N ASP A 67 6.24 12.41 -21.39
CA ASP A 67 4.84 12.71 -21.12
C ASP A 67 3.83 11.96 -22.02
N VAL A 68 4.27 10.95 -22.78
CA VAL A 68 3.38 10.04 -23.48
C VAL A 68 2.66 9.13 -22.49
N ILE A 69 1.34 9.05 -22.62
CA ILE A 69 0.50 8.20 -21.79
C ILE A 69 0.15 6.94 -22.56
N THR A 70 0.48 5.78 -22.01
CA THR A 70 0.07 4.47 -22.51
C THR A 70 -0.88 3.84 -21.53
N GLN A 71 -2.11 3.57 -21.96
CA GLN A 71 -3.05 2.81 -21.14
C GLN A 71 -2.75 1.32 -21.25
N ALA A 72 -2.28 0.74 -20.15
CA ALA A 72 -2.13 -0.70 -20.03
C ALA A 72 -3.44 -1.28 -19.49
N TYR A 73 -4.01 -2.24 -20.20
CA TYR A 73 -5.22 -2.95 -19.79
C TYR A 73 -5.12 -4.43 -20.06
N GLY A 74 -5.92 -5.22 -19.36
CA GLY A 74 -5.94 -6.66 -19.51
C GLY A 74 -7.29 -7.28 -19.15
N PRO A 75 -7.53 -8.57 -19.54
CA PRO A 75 -8.75 -9.28 -19.16
C PRO A 75 -8.83 -9.54 -17.65
N LYS A 76 -7.68 -9.61 -16.99
CA LYS A 76 -7.55 -9.80 -15.54
C LYS A 76 -7.42 -8.47 -14.81
N VAL A 77 -7.74 -8.47 -13.53
CA VAL A 77 -7.40 -7.38 -12.61
C VAL A 77 -5.88 -7.27 -12.53
N ALA A 78 -5.33 -6.10 -12.81
CA ALA A 78 -3.89 -5.85 -12.73
C ALA A 78 -3.46 -5.58 -11.27
N PHE A 79 -4.22 -4.74 -10.56
CA PHE A 79 -4.00 -4.41 -9.17
C PHE A 79 -5.30 -4.56 -8.38
N ARG A 80 -5.14 -4.89 -7.10
CA ARG A 80 -6.15 -4.64 -6.09
C ARG A 80 -5.61 -3.59 -5.14
N VAL A 81 -6.26 -2.44 -5.07
CA VAL A 81 -5.83 -1.37 -4.19
C VAL A 81 -6.54 -1.50 -2.86
N VAL A 82 -5.76 -1.49 -1.78
CA VAL A 82 -6.21 -1.50 -0.38
C VAL A 82 -5.82 -0.20 0.30
N GLU A 83 -6.64 0.23 1.24
CA GLU A 83 -6.30 1.32 2.15
C GLU A 83 -5.54 0.77 3.36
N ARG A 84 -4.53 1.52 3.80
CA ARG A 84 -3.73 1.25 5.00
C ARG A 84 -4.18 2.19 6.12
N GLY A 85 -4.15 1.73 7.35
CA GLY A 85 -4.52 2.58 8.48
C GLY A 85 -5.33 1.88 9.54
N THR A 86 -5.98 2.71 10.40
CA THR A 86 -6.76 2.23 11.55
C THR A 86 -8.27 2.22 11.30
N ALA A 87 -8.75 2.65 10.14
CA ALA A 87 -10.16 2.58 9.78
C ALA A 87 -10.61 1.12 9.58
N GLU A 88 -11.85 0.82 9.90
CA GLU A 88 -12.38 -0.54 9.96
C GLU A 88 -12.20 -1.34 8.66
N HIS A 89 -12.35 -0.68 7.51
CA HIS A 89 -12.28 -1.28 6.18
C HIS A 89 -10.85 -1.50 5.65
N THR A 90 -9.82 -1.06 6.38
CA THR A 90 -8.42 -1.18 5.96
C THR A 90 -7.92 -2.62 6.05
N ILE A 91 -6.93 -2.97 5.22
CA ILE A 91 -6.31 -4.30 5.27
C ILE A 91 -5.66 -4.56 6.64
N ASP A 92 -5.09 -3.54 7.27
CA ASP A 92 -4.46 -3.66 8.59
C ASP A 92 -5.48 -4.12 9.65
N GLN A 93 -6.67 -3.52 9.65
CA GLN A 93 -7.73 -3.86 10.61
C GLN A 93 -8.42 -5.18 10.26
N GLY A 94 -8.63 -5.49 8.98
CA GLY A 94 -9.17 -6.78 8.55
C GLY A 94 -8.28 -7.95 8.95
N LEU A 95 -6.96 -7.82 8.78
CA LEU A 95 -6.00 -8.84 9.23
C LEU A 95 -5.91 -8.93 10.75
N LYS A 96 -5.99 -7.81 11.47
CA LYS A 96 -6.04 -7.77 12.94
C LYS A 96 -7.25 -8.52 13.48
N ARG A 97 -8.46 -8.25 12.97
CA ARG A 97 -9.69 -8.95 13.39
C ARG A 97 -9.53 -10.46 13.25
N GLN A 98 -9.02 -10.91 12.11
CA GLN A 98 -8.81 -12.34 11.85
C GLN A 98 -7.75 -12.96 12.77
N ALA A 99 -6.68 -12.21 13.08
CA ALA A 99 -5.66 -12.66 14.02
C ALA A 99 -6.24 -12.87 15.42
N LEU A 100 -7.00 -11.90 15.92
CA LEU A 100 -7.68 -11.97 17.22
C LEU A 100 -8.70 -13.12 17.27
N ALA A 101 -9.51 -13.28 16.21
CA ALA A 101 -10.47 -14.39 16.10
C ALA A 101 -9.78 -15.76 16.06
N ALA A 102 -8.54 -15.83 15.61
CA ALA A 102 -7.73 -17.05 15.64
C ALA A 102 -6.99 -17.27 16.97
N GLY A 103 -7.22 -16.45 18.00
CA GLY A 103 -6.61 -16.58 19.31
C GLY A 103 -5.23 -15.96 19.44
N VAL A 104 -4.82 -15.06 18.54
CA VAL A 104 -3.55 -14.33 18.69
C VAL A 104 -3.68 -13.28 19.80
N ASN A 105 -2.71 -13.19 20.66
CA ASN A 105 -2.58 -12.13 21.66
C ASN A 105 -1.75 -10.97 21.09
N ILE A 106 -2.35 -9.79 20.90
CA ILE A 106 -1.66 -8.62 20.39
C ILE A 106 -1.41 -7.63 21.53
N HIS A 107 -0.15 -7.31 21.74
CA HIS A 107 0.32 -6.39 22.77
C HIS A 107 0.81 -5.10 22.12
N TYR A 108 -0.03 -4.06 22.13
CA TYR A 108 0.33 -2.73 21.63
C TYR A 108 1.14 -1.94 22.66
N LYS A 109 1.87 -0.91 22.18
CA LYS A 109 2.80 -0.09 22.97
C LYS A 109 3.80 -0.97 23.76
N SER A 110 4.14 -2.10 23.18
CA SER A 110 4.97 -3.13 23.77
C SER A 110 6.21 -3.37 22.93
N ARG A 111 7.37 -3.37 23.58
CA ARG A 111 8.66 -3.64 22.94
C ARG A 111 9.27 -4.90 23.55
N VAL A 112 9.66 -5.83 22.68
CA VAL A 112 10.41 -7.04 23.04
C VAL A 112 11.79 -6.95 22.37
N LYS A 113 12.81 -7.48 23.01
CA LYS A 113 14.15 -7.52 22.43
C LYS A 113 14.21 -8.53 21.28
N PRO A 114 14.99 -8.27 20.24
CA PRO A 114 15.12 -9.20 19.09
C PRO A 114 15.51 -10.62 19.48
N GLU A 115 16.38 -10.77 20.48
CA GLU A 115 16.84 -12.08 20.98
C GLU A 115 15.73 -12.92 21.64
N ASP A 116 14.67 -12.27 22.11
CA ASP A 116 13.51 -12.91 22.75
C ASP A 116 12.38 -13.21 21.74
N CYS A 117 12.57 -12.88 20.47
CA CYS A 117 11.57 -13.08 19.42
C CYS A 117 11.85 -14.32 18.58
N THR A 118 10.83 -15.15 18.36
CA THR A 118 10.89 -16.25 17.38
C THR A 118 10.87 -15.72 15.94
N ILE A 119 10.12 -14.63 15.71
CA ILE A 119 10.00 -13.98 14.38
C ILE A 119 10.12 -12.47 14.57
N ILE A 120 10.96 -11.83 13.78
CA ILE A 120 11.13 -10.38 13.75
C ILE A 120 10.53 -9.85 12.44
N ALA A 121 9.45 -9.07 12.55
CA ALA A 121 8.74 -8.46 11.42
C ALA A 121 8.72 -6.93 11.52
N SER A 122 9.77 -6.32 12.07
CA SER A 122 9.86 -4.87 12.32
C SER A 122 10.14 -4.03 11.07
N GLY A 123 10.28 -4.66 9.90
CA GLY A 123 10.67 -4.00 8.66
C GLY A 123 12.18 -3.76 8.55
N PRO A 124 12.64 -3.12 7.48
CA PRO A 124 14.06 -2.90 7.23
C PRO A 124 14.65 -1.88 8.23
N LYS A 125 15.93 -2.05 8.52
CA LYS A 125 16.73 -1.03 9.20
C LYS A 125 17.29 -0.06 8.16
N GLY A 126 17.01 1.24 8.33
CA GLY A 126 17.40 2.29 7.38
C GLY A 126 16.40 2.47 6.23
N THR A 127 16.70 3.41 5.34
CA THR A 127 15.84 3.78 4.21
C THR A 127 16.60 3.61 2.90
N SER A 128 16.32 2.53 2.16
CA SER A 128 16.82 2.36 0.78
C SER A 128 15.96 3.14 -0.21
N ALA A 129 14.65 3.24 0.06
CA ALA A 129 13.68 4.02 -0.70
C ALA A 129 12.67 4.65 0.25
N ILE A 130 12.10 5.78 -0.15
CA ILE A 130 10.96 6.40 0.53
C ILE A 130 9.83 6.61 -0.46
N ALA A 131 8.60 6.49 0.03
CA ALA A 131 7.40 7.01 -0.61
C ALA A 131 6.95 8.24 0.18
N TYR A 132 6.77 9.36 -0.50
CA TYR A 132 6.32 10.62 0.09
C TYR A 132 5.14 11.13 -0.72
N GLY A 133 3.99 11.31 -0.09
CA GLY A 133 2.75 11.58 -0.78
C GLY A 133 1.76 12.35 0.08
N GLU A 134 0.62 12.66 -0.53
CA GLU A 134 -0.47 13.40 0.07
C GLU A 134 -1.81 12.74 -0.28
N VAL A 135 -2.67 12.61 0.72
CA VAL A 135 -4.06 12.15 0.56
C VAL A 135 -4.97 13.37 0.45
N PHE A 136 -5.88 13.38 -0.52
CA PHE A 136 -6.75 14.50 -0.79
C PHE A 136 -8.15 14.06 -1.24
N LYS A 137 -9.12 14.96 -1.19
CA LYS A 137 -10.47 14.76 -1.73
C LYS A 137 -10.54 15.23 -3.17
N THR A 138 -11.24 14.49 -4.02
CA THR A 138 -11.40 14.81 -5.43
C THR A 138 -12.74 14.32 -5.98
N SER A 139 -13.21 14.94 -7.06
CA SER A 139 -14.31 14.44 -7.89
C SER A 139 -13.83 13.63 -9.09
N PHE A 140 -12.52 13.46 -9.26
CA PHE A 140 -11.95 12.65 -10.33
C PHE A 140 -12.40 11.19 -10.20
N PRO A 141 -12.69 10.49 -11.30
CA PRO A 141 -13.12 9.09 -11.26
C PRO A 141 -12.03 8.18 -10.69
N ASN A 142 -12.43 6.97 -10.30
CA ASN A 142 -11.48 5.94 -9.85
C ASN A 142 -10.40 5.73 -10.90
N HIS A 143 -9.13 5.83 -10.50
CA HIS A 143 -8.00 5.89 -11.40
C HIS A 143 -6.71 5.37 -10.78
N VAL A 144 -5.86 4.77 -11.60
CA VAL A 144 -4.47 4.46 -11.24
C VAL A 144 -3.57 4.88 -12.38
N SER A 145 -2.54 5.64 -12.07
CA SER A 145 -1.45 5.95 -13.01
C SER A 145 -0.08 5.84 -12.36
N LEU A 146 0.89 5.40 -13.16
CA LEU A 146 2.31 5.31 -12.81
C LEU A 146 3.10 6.25 -13.72
N HIS A 147 3.87 7.16 -13.15
CA HIS A 147 4.69 8.11 -13.88
C HIS A 147 6.17 7.76 -13.76
N LEU A 148 6.75 7.29 -14.85
CA LEU A 148 8.14 6.84 -14.95
C LEU A 148 9.05 7.99 -15.38
N ASN A 149 9.38 8.89 -14.45
CA ASN A 149 10.17 10.07 -14.75
C ASN A 149 11.14 10.43 -13.62
N ASP A 150 12.44 10.34 -13.88
CA ASP A 150 13.51 10.66 -12.93
C ASP A 150 13.51 12.15 -12.47
N LYS A 151 12.84 13.05 -13.21
CA LYS A 151 12.66 14.44 -12.77
C LYS A 151 11.68 14.55 -11.60
N LEU A 152 10.67 13.68 -11.56
CA LEU A 152 9.64 13.65 -10.52
C LEU A 152 9.94 12.62 -9.43
N ALA A 153 10.57 11.51 -9.80
CA ALA A 153 10.80 10.38 -8.89
C ALA A 153 12.18 9.73 -9.14
N PRO A 154 13.29 10.35 -8.72
CA PRO A 154 14.64 9.86 -9.01
C PRO A 154 14.91 8.42 -8.60
N GLY A 155 15.05 7.56 -9.60
CA GLY A 155 15.37 6.14 -9.47
C GLY A 155 14.17 5.24 -9.25
N ALA A 156 12.93 5.78 -9.19
CA ALA A 156 11.72 5.00 -9.02
C ALA A 156 10.56 5.56 -9.88
N TYR A 157 9.41 5.81 -9.31
CA TYR A 157 8.23 6.31 -10.02
C TYR A 157 7.35 7.17 -9.12
N ALA A 158 6.58 8.08 -9.73
CA ALA A 158 5.47 8.73 -9.06
C ALA A 158 4.16 8.02 -9.43
N TYR A 159 3.09 8.23 -8.66
CA TYR A 159 1.79 7.64 -8.95
C TYR A 159 0.64 8.49 -8.40
N LEU A 160 -0.50 8.32 -9.05
CA LEU A 160 -1.79 8.80 -8.59
C LEU A 160 -2.74 7.60 -8.49
N ILE A 161 -3.39 7.45 -7.34
CA ILE A 161 -4.48 6.51 -7.13
C ILE A 161 -5.69 7.29 -6.65
N VAL A 162 -6.83 7.10 -7.29
CA VAL A 162 -8.11 7.69 -6.86
C VAL A 162 -9.13 6.57 -6.66
N ILE A 163 -9.78 6.56 -5.50
CA ILE A 163 -10.84 5.61 -5.16
C ILE A 163 -11.94 6.35 -4.39
N ASP A 164 -13.16 6.32 -4.93
CA ASP A 164 -14.38 6.80 -4.28
C ASP A 164 -14.25 8.23 -3.71
N GLY A 165 -13.64 9.11 -4.49
CA GLY A 165 -13.48 10.52 -4.15
C GLY A 165 -12.30 10.85 -3.23
N ILE A 166 -11.47 9.87 -2.92
CA ILE A 166 -10.19 10.05 -2.22
C ILE A 166 -9.04 9.78 -3.20
N GLY A 167 -8.11 10.71 -3.29
CA GLY A 167 -6.89 10.58 -4.06
C GLY A 167 -5.66 10.43 -3.17
N LEU A 168 -4.69 9.63 -3.60
CA LEU A 168 -3.33 9.60 -3.08
C LEU A 168 -2.38 9.91 -4.24
N ILE A 169 -1.63 10.99 -4.13
CA ILE A 169 -0.52 11.31 -5.02
C ILE A 169 0.79 11.10 -4.28
N CYS A 170 1.75 10.45 -4.92
CA CYS A 170 2.98 10.05 -4.25
C CYS A 170 4.18 10.06 -5.21
N THR A 171 5.35 10.38 -4.68
CA THR A 171 6.64 10.18 -5.33
C THR A 171 7.46 9.17 -4.55
N CYS A 172 7.96 8.13 -5.24
CA CYS A 172 8.86 7.13 -4.68
C CYS A 172 10.30 7.48 -5.07
N LEU A 173 11.19 7.52 -4.11
CA LEU A 173 12.56 8.00 -4.30
C LEU A 173 13.58 6.99 -3.80
N TRP A 174 14.45 6.50 -4.67
CA TRP A 174 15.66 5.78 -4.28
C TRP A 174 16.86 6.73 -4.12
N ARG A 175 16.82 7.86 -4.80
CA ARG A 175 17.86 8.89 -4.76
C ARG A 175 17.26 10.23 -4.35
N LYS A 176 18.09 11.11 -3.77
CA LYS A 176 17.72 12.48 -3.38
C LYS A 176 16.54 12.56 -2.38
N GLN A 177 16.43 11.59 -1.51
CA GLN A 177 15.32 11.44 -0.53
C GLN A 177 15.12 12.69 0.35
N SER A 178 16.17 13.43 0.64
CA SER A 178 16.11 14.71 1.40
C SER A 178 15.36 15.83 0.68
N LYS A 179 15.01 15.65 -0.60
CA LYS A 179 14.25 16.59 -1.43
C LYS A 179 12.84 16.09 -1.75
N SER A 180 12.30 15.18 -0.96
CA SER A 180 11.00 14.51 -1.21
C SER A 180 9.85 15.50 -1.40
N GLU A 181 9.76 16.53 -0.56
CA GLU A 181 8.73 17.57 -0.68
C GLU A 181 8.78 18.30 -2.03
N ARG A 182 9.98 18.65 -2.51
CA ARG A 182 10.15 19.27 -3.82
C ARG A 182 9.63 18.36 -4.94
N PHE A 183 10.01 17.07 -4.92
CA PHE A 183 9.58 16.12 -5.93
C PHE A 183 8.08 15.86 -5.89
N LEU A 184 7.48 15.83 -4.69
CA LEU A 184 6.02 15.75 -4.56
C LEU A 184 5.34 16.98 -5.18
N ASN A 185 5.81 18.19 -4.88
CA ASN A 185 5.23 19.42 -5.42
C ASN A 185 5.34 19.47 -6.96
N GLU A 186 6.46 19.05 -7.53
CA GLU A 186 6.65 18.93 -8.98
C GLU A 186 5.70 17.87 -9.59
N THR A 187 5.49 16.76 -8.88
CA THR A 187 4.54 15.70 -9.27
C THR A 187 3.10 16.24 -9.24
N ILE A 188 2.69 16.91 -8.17
CA ILE A 188 1.36 17.51 -8.04
C ILE A 188 1.12 18.50 -9.19
N ALA A 189 2.06 19.41 -9.46
CA ALA A 189 1.95 20.39 -10.52
C ALA A 189 1.77 19.74 -11.91
N TRP A 190 2.51 18.65 -12.15
CA TRP A 190 2.36 17.89 -13.40
C TRP A 190 0.96 17.27 -13.52
N TYR A 191 0.46 16.59 -12.46
CA TYR A 191 -0.86 15.97 -12.48
C TYR A 191 -1.99 17.01 -12.62
N GLN A 192 -1.91 18.15 -11.95
CA GLN A 192 -2.89 19.24 -12.07
C GLN A 192 -2.98 19.81 -13.48
N GLN A 193 -1.89 19.76 -14.23
CA GLN A 193 -1.84 20.23 -15.62
C GLN A 193 -2.46 19.22 -16.60
N HIS A 194 -2.35 17.93 -16.34
CA HIS A 194 -2.70 16.85 -17.29
C HIS A 194 -3.98 16.09 -16.91
N TYR A 195 -4.38 16.13 -15.64
CA TYR A 195 -5.59 15.51 -15.10
C TYR A 195 -6.39 16.57 -14.32
N PRO A 196 -7.26 17.33 -15.02
CA PRO A 196 -8.00 18.46 -14.44
C PRO A 196 -9.08 18.03 -13.45
#